data_014207ed61138709ff914b2835d2ac9e
#
_entry.id   014207ed61138709ff914b2835d2ac9e
#
_cell.length_a   1.000
_cell.length_b   1.000
_cell.length_c   1.000
_cell.angle_alpha   90.00
_cell.angle_beta   90.00
_cell.angle_gamma   90.00
#
_symmetry.space_group_name_H-M   'P 1'
#
loop_
_entity.id
_entity.type
_entity.pdbx_description
1 polymer ?
#
loop_
_entity_poly.entity_id
_entity_poly.type
_entity_poly.pdbx_seq_one_letter_code
_entity_poly.pdbx_strand_id
1 'polypeptide(L)'
;GAEYVERLRAYVYAGNLLPERLKWYRTEDYSFSRWVEDQINGKIRPVEKAQGAMFQLRPHQQEGADLIKKAGATGGRGFIVADATGVGKSLTGLIGASEAARAKGFTAQKKAKMLIICPNGAVPHWKNTIRHSGVDNLRCLVINYEQYKKLLTVPKSAETVKKTKTKNKHIAESGKPYILWDFIICDESHKIKNQTSQRTQAFERVAQYSADASRAPFVIWMSATIGQTPLELGYLAPLIGQFAGQNLTMETYPAWLHANGFHVKKSKSGTWTWVKPASPEDAVSRAQQKQDVERLAATLFHPKAPSIRRKPEDIAGWPSVNRIALPVTLGMEAEKEYQKLWTEFRKAMNLKMKGKNPTSVLAEQLRFSQKASLLRTAQTVDNIVDLLENGYQVAVSVRFIESLEAIKSSLSKLGVDVSEYSGRKFINKEHERILFQKGDNKVILFTVEEAVSFHAKEQLPDGSLASPFPRATLIHDMRYSALSMTQIIGRTHRDGQLANAYFLYAEGTVEKTIMDIMLNKMENMTILSGDEEEDSIMEIMESVLAG
;
A
#
# COMPACT_ATOMS: atom_id res chain seq x y z
N GLY A 1 -25.57 -18.81 18.86
CA GLY A 1 -24.71 -18.03 19.71
C GLY A 1 -23.62 -17.33 18.92
N ALA A 2 -23.07 -16.28 19.47
CA ALA A 2 -21.91 -15.62 18.92
C ALA A 2 -20.72 -15.91 19.83
N GLU A 3 -19.61 -16.28 19.24
CA GLU A 3 -18.34 -16.44 19.93
C GLU A 3 -17.48 -15.22 19.67
N TYR A 4 -16.95 -14.61 20.73
CA TYR A 4 -15.94 -13.58 20.57
C TYR A 4 -14.59 -14.23 20.27
N VAL A 5 -14.13 -14.05 19.07
CA VAL A 5 -12.81 -14.51 18.66
C VAL A 5 -11.81 -13.41 18.95
N GLU A 6 -11.15 -13.50 20.08
CA GLU A 6 -10.16 -12.51 20.55
C GLU A 6 -9.06 -12.24 19.51
N ARG A 7 -8.67 -13.26 18.75
CA ARG A 7 -7.70 -13.14 17.66
C ARG A 7 -8.14 -12.19 16.56
N LEU A 8 -9.44 -12.09 16.32
CA LEU A 8 -10.02 -11.22 15.30
C LEU A 8 -10.55 -9.91 15.87
N ARG A 9 -10.67 -9.81 17.19
CA ARG A 9 -11.46 -8.76 17.86
C ARG A 9 -12.85 -8.63 17.23
N ALA A 10 -13.48 -9.78 16.95
CA ALA A 10 -14.76 -9.89 16.28
C ALA A 10 -15.60 -11.00 16.92
N TYR A 11 -16.90 -10.87 16.78
CA TYR A 11 -17.84 -11.92 17.15
C TYR A 11 -18.08 -12.82 15.97
N VAL A 12 -18.00 -14.14 16.19
CA VAL A 12 -18.30 -15.15 15.20
C VAL A 12 -19.63 -15.79 15.55
N TYR A 13 -20.52 -15.82 14.59
CA TYR A 13 -21.83 -16.41 14.73
C TYR A 13 -21.80 -17.87 14.27
N ALA A 14 -22.14 -18.78 15.17
CA ALA A 14 -22.17 -20.21 14.91
C ALA A 14 -23.51 -20.65 14.33
N GLY A 15 -23.72 -20.44 13.05
CA GLY A 15 -24.88 -20.99 12.33
C GLY A 15 -26.24 -20.65 12.99
N ASN A 16 -27.10 -21.67 13.18
CA ASN A 16 -28.47 -21.54 13.66
C ASN A 16 -28.61 -21.33 15.18
N LEU A 17 -27.57 -20.95 15.89
CA LEU A 17 -27.68 -20.65 17.33
C LEU A 17 -28.45 -19.38 17.56
N LEU A 18 -29.54 -19.48 18.29
CA LEU A 18 -30.43 -18.35 18.59
C LEU A 18 -29.71 -17.27 19.41
N PRO A 19 -29.98 -15.96 19.15
CA PRO A 19 -29.39 -14.84 19.88
C PRO A 19 -29.55 -14.92 21.40
N GLU A 20 -30.63 -15.45 21.89
CA GLU A 20 -30.93 -15.66 23.30
C GLU A 20 -30.01 -16.68 24.00
N ARG A 21 -29.25 -17.44 23.22
CA ARG A 21 -28.24 -18.36 23.73
C ARG A 21 -26.85 -17.85 23.43
N LEU A 22 -26.59 -16.59 23.65
CA LEU A 22 -25.24 -16.00 23.58
C LEU A 22 -24.34 -16.61 24.65
N LYS A 23 -24.09 -17.92 24.54
CA LYS A 23 -22.97 -18.54 25.23
C LYS A 23 -21.72 -18.34 24.41
N TRP A 24 -20.75 -17.76 25.05
CA TRP A 24 -19.40 -17.65 24.53
C TRP A 24 -18.80 -19.03 24.44
N TYR A 25 -18.83 -19.66 23.25
CA TYR A 25 -18.15 -20.93 23.03
C TYR A 25 -16.69 -20.63 22.77
N ARG A 26 -15.86 -20.88 23.75
CA ARG A 26 -14.41 -20.99 23.59
C ARG A 26 -14.01 -22.43 23.31
N THR A 27 -14.74 -23.12 22.48
CA THR A 27 -14.37 -24.47 22.09
C THR A 27 -13.43 -24.42 20.92
N GLU A 28 -12.43 -25.29 20.92
CA GLU A 28 -11.48 -25.40 19.79
C GLU A 28 -12.20 -25.73 18.47
N ASP A 29 -13.40 -26.35 18.54
CA ASP A 29 -14.25 -26.67 17.40
C ASP A 29 -14.84 -25.44 16.70
N TYR A 30 -14.93 -24.30 17.38
CA TYR A 30 -15.36 -23.03 16.79
C TYR A 30 -14.16 -22.10 16.63
N SER A 31 -13.10 -22.67 16.10
CA SER A 31 -11.88 -21.98 15.77
C SER A 31 -12.11 -20.99 14.62
N PHE A 32 -11.21 -20.06 14.50
CA PHE A 32 -11.18 -19.13 13.38
C PHE A 32 -11.21 -19.84 12.01
N SER A 33 -10.65 -21.04 11.90
CA SER A 33 -10.70 -21.87 10.69
C SER A 33 -12.14 -22.17 10.26
N ARG A 34 -12.99 -22.57 11.19
CA ARG A 34 -14.39 -22.89 10.90
C ARG A 34 -15.18 -21.63 10.53
N TRP A 35 -14.89 -20.51 11.16
CA TRP A 35 -15.46 -19.24 10.74
C TRP A 35 -15.03 -18.85 9.31
N VAL A 36 -13.76 -19.02 8.97
CA VAL A 36 -13.27 -18.78 7.60
C VAL A 36 -13.93 -19.75 6.62
N GLU A 37 -14.06 -21.02 6.97
CA GLU A 37 -14.80 -21.99 6.15
C GLU A 37 -16.26 -21.61 5.98
N ASP A 38 -16.92 -21.17 7.04
CA ASP A 38 -18.31 -20.71 6.97
C ASP A 38 -18.46 -19.46 6.11
N GLN A 39 -17.51 -18.51 6.15
CA GLN A 39 -17.46 -17.37 5.22
C GLN A 39 -17.32 -17.83 3.77
N ILE A 40 -16.39 -18.72 3.50
CA ILE A 40 -16.12 -19.25 2.16
C ILE A 40 -17.26 -20.15 1.67
N ASN A 41 -17.90 -20.90 2.56
CA ASN A 41 -19.02 -21.78 2.23
C ASN A 41 -20.37 -21.07 2.16
N GLY A 42 -20.40 -19.76 2.44
CA GLY A 42 -21.62 -18.94 2.36
C GLY A 42 -22.63 -19.20 3.47
N LYS A 43 -22.22 -19.79 4.60
CA LYS A 43 -23.06 -19.97 5.80
C LYS A 43 -23.21 -18.70 6.62
N ILE A 44 -22.20 -17.84 6.58
CA ILE A 44 -22.27 -16.46 7.09
C ILE A 44 -22.39 -15.59 5.87
N ARG A 45 -23.40 -14.74 5.81
CA ARG A 45 -23.81 -14.01 4.61
C ARG A 45 -22.63 -13.55 3.75
N PRO A 46 -22.54 -13.97 2.49
CA PRO A 46 -21.57 -13.41 1.55
C PRO A 46 -21.82 -11.91 1.45
N VAL A 47 -20.80 -11.18 1.02
CA VAL A 47 -20.95 -9.76 0.67
C VAL A 47 -22.13 -9.70 -0.31
N GLU A 48 -23.25 -9.08 0.11
CA GLU A 48 -24.45 -9.00 -0.72
C GLU A 48 -24.08 -8.35 -2.05
N LYS A 49 -24.53 -8.93 -3.16
CA LYS A 49 -24.38 -8.29 -4.47
C LYS A 49 -25.15 -6.98 -4.44
N ALA A 50 -24.53 -5.91 -4.87
CA ALA A 50 -25.25 -4.64 -4.97
C ALA A 50 -26.34 -4.75 -6.04
N GLN A 51 -27.51 -4.23 -5.73
CA GLN A 51 -28.50 -3.87 -6.72
C GLN A 51 -28.08 -2.50 -7.26
N GLY A 52 -27.28 -2.45 -8.33
CA GLY A 52 -26.78 -1.21 -8.89
C GLY A 52 -25.85 -1.42 -10.08
N ALA A 53 -25.33 -0.32 -10.61
CA ALA A 53 -24.42 -0.37 -11.76
C ALA A 53 -23.18 -1.21 -11.45
N MET A 54 -22.87 -2.13 -12.36
CA MET A 54 -21.66 -2.96 -12.28
C MET A 54 -20.46 -2.16 -12.77
N PHE A 55 -19.30 -2.37 -12.16
CA PHE A 55 -18.06 -1.82 -12.70
C PHE A 55 -17.82 -2.35 -14.10
N GLN A 56 -17.55 -1.45 -15.04
CA GLN A 56 -17.12 -1.80 -16.38
C GLN A 56 -15.60 -1.71 -16.48
N LEU A 57 -15.01 -2.74 -17.06
CA LEU A 57 -13.57 -2.74 -17.34
C LEU A 57 -13.24 -1.73 -18.44
N ARG A 58 -12.17 -0.99 -18.24
CA ARG A 58 -11.55 -0.19 -19.28
C ARG A 58 -10.69 -1.10 -20.17
N PRO A 59 -10.36 -0.70 -21.41
CA PRO A 59 -9.59 -1.55 -22.33
C PRO A 59 -8.30 -2.10 -21.73
N HIS A 60 -7.51 -1.28 -21.06
CA HIS A 60 -6.28 -1.72 -20.40
C HIS A 60 -6.53 -2.69 -19.23
N GLN A 61 -7.63 -2.54 -18.51
CA GLN A 61 -7.99 -3.46 -17.43
C GLN A 61 -8.43 -4.81 -17.98
N GLN A 62 -9.17 -4.81 -19.11
CA GLN A 62 -9.56 -6.03 -19.80
C GLN A 62 -8.33 -6.78 -20.31
N GLU A 63 -7.38 -6.08 -20.94
CA GLU A 63 -6.11 -6.66 -21.35
C GLU A 63 -5.37 -7.32 -20.19
N GLY A 64 -5.25 -6.63 -19.06
CA GLY A 64 -4.62 -7.17 -17.85
C GLY A 64 -5.35 -8.40 -17.30
N ALA A 65 -6.69 -8.38 -17.30
CA ALA A 65 -7.51 -9.52 -16.88
C ALA A 65 -7.33 -10.73 -17.79
N ASP A 66 -7.24 -10.53 -19.12
CA ASP A 66 -7.02 -11.59 -20.11
C ASP A 66 -5.63 -12.23 -19.96
N LEU A 67 -4.61 -11.43 -19.67
CA LEU A 67 -3.27 -11.95 -19.37
C LEU A 67 -3.25 -12.78 -18.09
N ILE A 68 -3.92 -12.36 -17.04
CA ILE A 68 -4.08 -13.13 -15.80
C ILE A 68 -4.82 -14.43 -16.05
N LYS A 69 -5.91 -14.39 -16.81
CA LYS A 69 -6.67 -15.56 -17.25
C LYS A 69 -5.76 -16.57 -17.96
N LYS A 70 -4.99 -16.10 -18.95
CA LYS A 70 -4.07 -16.94 -19.71
C LYS A 70 -3.04 -17.60 -18.80
N ALA A 71 -2.37 -16.83 -17.92
CA ALA A 71 -1.39 -17.36 -17.01
C ALA A 71 -1.99 -18.38 -16.01
N GLY A 72 -3.19 -18.12 -15.50
CA GLY A 72 -3.88 -19.03 -14.58
C GLY A 72 -4.36 -20.31 -15.26
N ALA A 73 -4.84 -20.25 -16.49
CA ALA A 73 -5.30 -21.41 -17.26
C ALA A 73 -4.15 -22.38 -17.63
N THR A 74 -2.94 -21.86 -17.85
CA THR A 74 -1.77 -22.66 -18.25
C THR A 74 -0.98 -23.27 -17.08
N GLY A 75 -1.54 -23.30 -15.88
CA GLY A 75 -0.88 -23.86 -14.71
C GLY A 75 0.21 -22.98 -14.10
N GLY A 76 0.19 -21.69 -14.40
CA GLY A 76 1.12 -20.70 -13.83
C GLY A 76 1.06 -20.62 -12.31
N ARG A 77 2.18 -20.25 -11.68
CA ARG A 77 2.30 -20.03 -10.23
C ARG A 77 1.68 -18.71 -9.77
N GLY A 78 1.51 -17.77 -10.68
CA GLY A 78 0.96 -16.46 -10.38
C GLY A 78 1.13 -15.46 -11.51
N PHE A 79 0.84 -14.20 -11.20
CA PHE A 79 0.93 -13.08 -12.13
C PHE A 79 1.30 -11.79 -11.38
N ILE A 80 2.12 -10.93 -11.98
CA ILE A 80 2.50 -9.64 -11.40
C ILE A 80 1.73 -8.53 -12.11
N VAL A 81 0.95 -7.75 -11.34
CA VAL A 81 0.31 -6.51 -11.79
C VAL A 81 1.07 -5.33 -11.18
N ALA A 82 2.06 -4.83 -11.92
CA ALA A 82 2.92 -3.72 -11.49
C ALA A 82 2.50 -2.37 -12.09
N ASP A 83 1.26 -2.24 -12.50
CA ASP A 83 0.69 -1.00 -12.99
C ASP A 83 0.80 0.14 -11.97
N ALA A 84 0.94 1.36 -12.44
CA ALA A 84 1.02 2.55 -11.59
C ALA A 84 -0.18 2.67 -10.63
N THR A 85 0.01 3.50 -9.60
CA THR A 85 -1.08 3.80 -8.65
C THR A 85 -2.23 4.50 -9.38
N GLY A 86 -3.46 4.14 -9.03
CA GLY A 86 -4.67 4.81 -9.54
C GLY A 86 -5.25 4.23 -10.85
N VAL A 87 -4.55 3.34 -11.56
CA VAL A 87 -5.03 2.79 -12.86
C VAL A 87 -5.99 1.61 -12.74
N GLY A 88 -6.39 1.24 -11.52
CA GLY A 88 -7.47 0.26 -11.31
C GLY A 88 -7.03 -1.20 -11.18
N LYS A 89 -5.83 -1.47 -10.64
CA LYS A 89 -5.28 -2.82 -10.40
C LYS A 89 -6.24 -3.79 -9.71
N SER A 90 -6.99 -3.31 -8.72
CA SER A 90 -7.89 -4.15 -7.90
C SER A 90 -8.96 -4.84 -8.74
N LEU A 91 -9.60 -4.09 -9.64
CA LEU A 91 -10.62 -4.64 -10.54
C LEU A 91 -10.00 -5.58 -11.58
N THR A 92 -8.87 -5.18 -12.18
CA THR A 92 -8.10 -6.03 -13.10
C THR A 92 -7.75 -7.38 -12.47
N GLY A 93 -7.21 -7.37 -11.24
CA GLY A 93 -6.82 -8.59 -10.53
C GLY A 93 -8.01 -9.48 -10.18
N LEU A 94 -9.11 -8.89 -9.71
CA LEU A 94 -10.31 -9.63 -9.33
C LEU A 94 -10.99 -10.30 -10.55
N ILE A 95 -11.18 -9.56 -11.62
CA ILE A 95 -11.79 -10.09 -12.85
C ILE A 95 -10.87 -11.13 -13.49
N GLY A 96 -9.56 -10.84 -13.59
CA GLY A 96 -8.58 -11.79 -14.09
C GLY A 96 -8.57 -13.12 -13.31
N ALA A 97 -8.66 -13.06 -11.98
CA ALA A 97 -8.78 -14.25 -11.13
C ALA A 97 -10.10 -15.00 -11.39
N SER A 98 -11.21 -14.28 -11.54
CA SER A 98 -12.51 -14.88 -11.87
C SER A 98 -12.48 -15.62 -13.20
N GLU A 99 -11.92 -15.00 -14.23
CA GLU A 99 -11.79 -15.60 -15.56
C GLU A 99 -10.81 -16.80 -15.57
N ALA A 100 -9.69 -16.71 -14.81
CA ALA A 100 -8.80 -17.83 -14.62
C ALA A 100 -9.49 -18.99 -13.88
N ALA A 101 -10.31 -18.69 -12.87
CA ALA A 101 -11.11 -19.69 -12.16
C ALA A 101 -12.14 -20.36 -13.09
N ARG A 102 -12.82 -19.59 -13.96
CA ARG A 102 -13.74 -20.17 -14.98
C ARG A 102 -13.02 -21.10 -15.92
N ALA A 103 -11.82 -20.72 -16.38
CA ALA A 103 -11.00 -21.58 -17.23
C ALA A 103 -10.59 -22.90 -16.55
N LYS A 104 -10.54 -22.93 -15.21
CA LYS A 104 -10.32 -24.14 -14.39
C LYS A 104 -11.61 -24.88 -14.01
N GLY A 105 -12.77 -24.49 -14.55
CA GLY A 105 -14.06 -25.15 -14.31
C GLY A 105 -14.79 -24.72 -13.04
N PHE A 106 -14.39 -23.60 -12.40
CA PHE A 106 -15.18 -23.02 -11.31
C PHE A 106 -16.36 -22.21 -11.85
N THR A 107 -17.52 -22.39 -11.23
CA THR A 107 -18.79 -21.79 -11.65
C THR A 107 -19.47 -21.10 -10.45
N ALA A 108 -20.62 -20.48 -10.69
CA ALA A 108 -21.44 -19.90 -9.63
C ALA A 108 -21.88 -20.94 -8.58
N GLN A 109 -22.02 -22.20 -8.96
CA GLN A 109 -22.38 -23.32 -8.08
C GLN A 109 -21.16 -23.91 -7.39
N LYS A 110 -20.03 -24.02 -8.12
CA LYS A 110 -18.75 -24.53 -7.60
C LYS A 110 -17.73 -23.40 -7.58
N LYS A 111 -17.73 -22.59 -6.51
CA LYS A 111 -16.88 -21.41 -6.41
C LYS A 111 -15.46 -21.74 -5.98
N ALA A 112 -14.47 -21.04 -6.59
CA ALA A 112 -13.10 -21.08 -6.13
C ALA A 112 -12.94 -20.29 -4.81
N LYS A 113 -12.05 -20.77 -3.95
CA LYS A 113 -11.69 -20.13 -2.68
C LYS A 113 -10.62 -19.07 -2.93
N MET A 114 -10.94 -17.81 -2.67
CA MET A 114 -10.06 -16.70 -2.92
C MET A 114 -9.74 -15.93 -1.65
N LEU A 115 -8.45 -15.74 -1.40
CA LEU A 115 -7.95 -14.89 -0.34
C LEU A 115 -7.44 -13.57 -0.92
N ILE A 116 -7.89 -12.45 -0.36
CA ILE A 116 -7.37 -11.12 -0.69
C ILE A 116 -6.69 -10.56 0.54
N ILE A 117 -5.37 -10.36 0.44
CA ILE A 117 -4.55 -9.76 1.49
C ILE A 117 -4.21 -8.35 1.06
N CYS A 118 -4.55 -7.37 1.88
CA CYS A 118 -4.38 -5.96 1.55
C CYS A 118 -4.01 -5.12 2.78
N PRO A 119 -3.57 -3.87 2.60
CA PRO A 119 -3.48 -2.92 3.70
C PRO A 119 -4.81 -2.74 4.42
N ASN A 120 -4.77 -2.40 5.71
CA ASN A 120 -6.00 -2.26 6.51
C ASN A 120 -6.98 -1.25 5.91
N GLY A 121 -6.48 -0.10 5.42
CA GLY A 121 -7.29 0.92 4.77
C GLY A 121 -7.92 0.49 3.43
N ALA A 122 -7.41 -0.57 2.78
CA ALA A 122 -7.93 -1.09 1.53
C ALA A 122 -9.09 -2.09 1.70
N VAL A 123 -9.31 -2.59 2.91
CA VAL A 123 -10.36 -3.59 3.17
C VAL A 123 -11.76 -3.11 2.73
N PRO A 124 -12.21 -1.88 3.06
CA PRO A 124 -13.50 -1.38 2.57
C PRO A 124 -13.56 -1.28 1.03
N HIS A 125 -12.49 -0.79 0.40
CA HIS A 125 -12.38 -0.69 -1.06
C HIS A 125 -12.51 -2.07 -1.71
N TRP A 126 -11.80 -3.09 -1.22
CA TRP A 126 -11.89 -4.46 -1.75
C TRP A 126 -13.29 -5.05 -1.60
N LYS A 127 -13.95 -4.84 -0.45
CA LYS A 127 -15.34 -5.27 -0.25
C LYS A 127 -16.28 -4.59 -1.25
N ASN A 128 -16.09 -3.30 -1.50
CA ASN A 128 -16.85 -2.55 -2.50
C ASN A 128 -16.59 -3.07 -3.92
N THR A 129 -15.33 -3.29 -4.28
CA THR A 129 -14.94 -3.85 -5.57
C THR A 129 -15.58 -5.22 -5.82
N ILE A 130 -15.55 -6.13 -4.84
CA ILE A 130 -16.18 -7.45 -4.95
C ILE A 130 -17.70 -7.29 -5.15
N ARG A 131 -18.35 -6.41 -4.37
CA ARG A 131 -19.80 -6.21 -4.42
C ARG A 131 -20.28 -5.76 -5.80
N HIS A 132 -19.53 -4.87 -6.47
CA HIS A 132 -19.91 -4.26 -7.74
C HIS A 132 -19.24 -4.89 -8.97
N SER A 133 -18.40 -5.91 -8.80
CA SER A 133 -17.66 -6.54 -9.90
C SER A 133 -18.48 -7.50 -10.75
N GLY A 134 -19.62 -7.96 -10.28
CA GLY A 134 -20.40 -9.02 -10.95
C GLY A 134 -19.80 -10.42 -10.85
N VAL A 135 -18.69 -10.59 -10.16
CA VAL A 135 -18.05 -11.89 -9.98
C VAL A 135 -18.92 -12.81 -9.14
N ASP A 136 -19.22 -14.00 -9.65
CA ASP A 136 -20.12 -14.97 -9.04
C ASP A 136 -19.47 -16.34 -8.72
N ASN A 137 -18.33 -16.63 -9.33
CA ASN A 137 -17.62 -17.90 -9.25
C ASN A 137 -16.47 -17.93 -8.23
N LEU A 138 -16.29 -16.84 -7.47
CA LEU A 138 -15.30 -16.76 -6.38
C LEU A 138 -16.00 -16.63 -5.01
N ARG A 139 -15.41 -17.25 -4.00
CA ARG A 139 -15.71 -17.03 -2.58
C ARG A 139 -14.54 -16.26 -1.97
N CYS A 140 -14.71 -14.96 -1.78
CA CYS A 140 -13.65 -14.07 -1.38
C CYS A 140 -13.63 -13.87 0.13
N LEU A 141 -12.45 -14.03 0.74
CA LEU A 141 -12.12 -13.52 2.07
C LEU A 141 -11.15 -12.36 1.92
N VAL A 142 -11.51 -11.21 2.46
CA VAL A 142 -10.63 -10.01 2.50
C VAL A 142 -10.07 -9.86 3.91
N ILE A 143 -8.75 -9.82 4.02
CA ILE A 143 -8.05 -9.73 5.31
C ILE A 143 -6.84 -8.79 5.18
N ASN A 144 -6.49 -8.11 6.26
CA ASN A 144 -5.30 -7.25 6.25
C ASN A 144 -4.01 -8.00 6.64
N TYR A 145 -2.87 -7.36 6.35
CA TYR A 145 -1.54 -7.93 6.60
C TYR A 145 -1.23 -8.22 8.09
N GLU A 146 -1.91 -7.58 9.01
CA GLU A 146 -1.73 -7.81 10.45
C GLU A 146 -2.47 -9.05 10.92
N GLN A 147 -3.51 -9.45 10.21
CA GLN A 147 -4.44 -10.49 10.64
C GLN A 147 -4.27 -11.84 9.93
N TYR A 148 -3.75 -11.89 8.70
CA TYR A 148 -3.75 -13.13 7.94
C TYR A 148 -2.96 -14.29 8.58
N LYS A 149 -2.06 -14.01 9.53
CA LYS A 149 -1.43 -15.04 10.37
C LYS A 149 -2.45 -15.92 11.13
N LYS A 150 -3.64 -15.38 11.36
CA LYS A 150 -4.73 -16.08 12.03
C LYS A 150 -5.31 -17.22 11.18
N LEU A 151 -4.98 -17.27 9.89
CA LEU A 151 -5.30 -18.37 8.98
C LEU A 151 -4.42 -19.60 9.22
N LEU A 152 -3.48 -19.55 10.16
CA LEU A 152 -2.58 -20.62 10.52
C LEU A 152 -2.93 -21.23 11.87
N THR A 153 -2.78 -22.55 11.99
CA THR A 153 -2.94 -23.28 13.24
C THR A 153 -1.90 -22.83 14.27
N VAL A 154 -2.23 -23.00 15.53
CA VAL A 154 -1.27 -22.82 16.64
C VAL A 154 -0.47 -24.13 16.77
N PRO A 155 0.85 -24.13 16.51
CA PRO A 155 1.65 -25.34 16.66
C PRO A 155 1.82 -25.68 18.16
N LYS A 156 2.01 -26.98 18.48
CA LYS A 156 2.21 -27.46 19.86
C LYS A 156 3.30 -26.69 20.61
N SER A 157 4.38 -26.32 19.92
CA SER A 157 5.46 -25.50 20.49
C SER A 157 5.02 -24.10 20.94
N ALA A 158 3.87 -23.62 20.50
CA ALA A 158 3.34 -22.31 20.86
C ALA A 158 2.16 -22.35 21.85
N GLU A 159 1.62 -23.53 22.16
CA GLU A 159 0.44 -23.70 23.03
C GLU A 159 0.70 -23.22 24.46
N THR A 160 1.90 -23.49 24.98
CA THR A 160 2.32 -23.14 26.35
C THR A 160 2.97 -21.75 26.46
N VAL A 161 3.19 -21.08 25.34
CA VAL A 161 3.90 -19.78 25.31
C VAL A 161 2.98 -18.63 25.71
N LYS A 162 3.22 -18.01 26.86
CA LYS A 162 2.45 -16.86 27.35
C LYS A 162 2.78 -15.54 26.62
N LYS A 163 4.02 -15.35 26.16
CA LYS A 163 4.46 -14.11 25.48
C LYS A 163 3.91 -14.05 24.04
N THR A 164 3.05 -13.09 23.77
CA THR A 164 2.37 -12.93 22.47
C THR A 164 3.34 -12.83 21.27
N LYS A 165 4.46 -12.10 21.42
CA LYS A 165 5.46 -11.99 20.32
C LYS A 165 6.07 -13.35 19.98
N THR A 166 6.47 -14.14 20.99
CA THR A 166 7.06 -15.46 20.80
C THR A 166 6.05 -16.44 20.22
N LYS A 167 4.82 -16.45 20.72
CA LYS A 167 3.73 -17.26 20.18
C LYS A 167 3.46 -16.96 18.70
N ASN A 168 3.38 -15.70 18.33
CA ASN A 168 3.19 -15.27 16.94
C ASN A 168 4.36 -15.69 16.03
N LYS A 169 5.60 -15.69 16.54
CA LYS A 169 6.76 -16.19 15.82
C LYS A 169 6.62 -17.69 15.50
N HIS A 170 6.31 -18.51 16.50
CA HIS A 170 6.09 -19.96 16.30
C HIS A 170 4.95 -20.24 15.31
N ILE A 171 3.86 -19.47 15.35
CA ILE A 171 2.75 -19.61 14.40
C ILE A 171 3.24 -19.30 12.98
N ALA A 172 4.01 -18.22 12.80
CA ALA A 172 4.52 -17.84 11.49
C ALA A 172 5.50 -18.88 10.91
N GLU A 173 6.35 -19.46 11.76
CA GLU A 173 7.37 -20.42 11.35
C GLU A 173 6.84 -21.83 11.10
N SER A 174 5.83 -22.28 11.85
CA SER A 174 5.44 -23.70 11.91
C SER A 174 3.94 -23.94 11.82
N GLY A 175 3.10 -22.91 11.78
CA GLY A 175 1.66 -23.05 11.63
C GLY A 175 1.28 -23.66 10.29
N LYS A 176 0.24 -24.49 10.26
CA LYS A 176 -0.34 -25.03 9.03
C LYS A 176 -1.55 -24.20 8.61
N PRO A 177 -1.80 -24.00 7.31
CA PRO A 177 -3.00 -23.31 6.88
C PRO A 177 -4.25 -24.10 7.24
N TYR A 178 -5.27 -23.42 7.73
CA TYR A 178 -6.57 -24.03 7.98
C TYR A 178 -7.32 -24.39 6.70
N ILE A 179 -7.09 -23.60 5.63
CA ILE A 179 -7.76 -23.76 4.34
C ILE A 179 -6.71 -23.68 3.24
N LEU A 180 -6.88 -24.53 2.24
CA LEU A 180 -6.17 -24.43 0.98
C LEU A 180 -6.93 -23.48 0.06
N TRP A 181 -6.24 -22.47 -0.42
CA TRP A 181 -6.76 -21.46 -1.32
C TRP A 181 -6.53 -21.86 -2.78
N ASP A 182 -7.47 -21.54 -3.66
CA ASP A 182 -7.29 -21.72 -5.10
C ASP A 182 -6.60 -20.49 -5.71
N PHE A 183 -6.95 -19.30 -5.21
CA PHE A 183 -6.40 -18.02 -5.65
C PHE A 183 -6.06 -17.14 -4.46
N ILE A 184 -4.98 -16.36 -4.58
CA ILE A 184 -4.61 -15.32 -3.62
C ILE A 184 -4.31 -14.03 -4.37
N ILE A 185 -4.85 -12.91 -3.92
CA ILE A 185 -4.39 -11.56 -4.29
C ILE A 185 -3.60 -10.98 -3.14
N CYS A 186 -2.38 -10.50 -3.44
CA CYS A 186 -1.58 -9.69 -2.53
C CYS A 186 -1.54 -8.24 -3.04
N ASP A 187 -2.36 -7.40 -2.46
CA ASP A 187 -2.38 -5.96 -2.75
C ASP A 187 -1.30 -5.24 -1.94
N GLU A 188 -0.54 -4.36 -2.57
CA GLU A 188 0.70 -3.78 -2.05
C GLU A 188 1.70 -4.87 -1.60
N SER A 189 2.01 -5.78 -2.51
CA SER A 189 2.80 -6.99 -2.25
C SER A 189 4.22 -6.71 -1.72
N HIS A 190 4.77 -5.51 -1.92
CA HIS A 190 6.03 -5.08 -1.31
C HIS A 190 6.03 -5.15 0.23
N LYS A 191 4.85 -5.21 0.87
CA LYS A 191 4.74 -5.38 2.33
C LYS A 191 5.23 -6.75 2.84
N ILE A 192 5.46 -7.71 1.97
CA ILE A 192 6.04 -9.03 2.30
C ILE A 192 7.45 -9.25 1.72
N LYS A 193 8.15 -8.17 1.36
CA LYS A 193 9.50 -8.20 0.80
C LYS A 193 10.58 -8.67 1.79
N ASN A 194 10.38 -8.46 3.09
CA ASN A 194 11.37 -8.82 4.11
C ASN A 194 11.25 -10.30 4.49
N GLN A 195 12.18 -11.12 4.02
CA GLN A 195 12.21 -12.57 4.19
C GLN A 195 12.23 -13.02 5.67
N THR A 196 12.89 -12.26 6.54
CA THR A 196 13.00 -12.61 7.97
C THR A 196 11.81 -12.16 8.81
N SER A 197 10.89 -11.40 8.22
CA SER A 197 9.72 -10.92 8.94
C SER A 197 8.72 -12.03 9.20
N GLN A 198 8.09 -12.03 10.38
CA GLN A 198 7.01 -12.96 10.71
C GLN A 198 5.84 -12.87 9.71
N ARG A 199 5.66 -11.71 9.09
CA ARG A 199 4.65 -11.48 8.06
C ARG A 199 4.93 -12.33 6.82
N THR A 200 6.13 -12.26 6.28
CA THR A 200 6.54 -13.01 5.09
C THR A 200 6.54 -14.52 5.34
N GLN A 201 7.09 -14.96 6.47
CA GLN A 201 7.08 -16.39 6.86
C GLN A 201 5.66 -16.93 6.99
N ALA A 202 4.75 -16.18 7.61
CA ALA A 202 3.35 -16.57 7.70
C ALA A 202 2.67 -16.61 6.33
N PHE A 203 3.02 -15.69 5.42
CA PHE A 203 2.50 -15.71 4.05
C PHE A 203 2.90 -16.99 3.32
N GLU A 204 4.17 -17.39 3.39
CA GLU A 204 4.63 -18.64 2.76
C GLU A 204 3.84 -19.85 3.23
N ARG A 205 3.48 -19.88 4.53
CA ARG A 205 2.65 -20.95 5.10
C ARG A 205 1.21 -20.89 4.61
N VAL A 206 0.58 -19.72 4.60
CA VAL A 206 -0.80 -19.55 4.13
C VAL A 206 -0.92 -19.86 2.64
N ALA A 207 0.02 -19.40 1.85
CA ALA A 207 0.06 -19.60 0.41
C ALA A 207 0.56 -20.99 0.01
N GLN A 208 1.27 -21.70 0.90
CA GLN A 208 2.03 -22.91 0.55
C GLN A 208 2.88 -22.68 -0.72
N TYR A 209 3.44 -21.48 -0.84
CA TYR A 209 4.03 -21.00 -2.10
C TYR A 209 5.32 -21.75 -2.46
N SER A 210 6.01 -22.31 -1.47
CA SER A 210 7.17 -23.18 -1.63
C SER A 210 6.84 -24.66 -1.79
N ALA A 211 5.57 -25.03 -1.61
CA ALA A 211 5.12 -26.42 -1.71
C ALA A 211 4.97 -26.88 -3.17
N ASP A 212 4.65 -28.16 -3.33
CA ASP A 212 4.35 -28.78 -4.63
C ASP A 212 3.41 -27.90 -5.47
N ALA A 213 3.82 -27.60 -6.69
CA ALA A 213 3.12 -26.76 -7.63
C ALA A 213 1.66 -27.19 -7.89
N SER A 214 1.36 -28.49 -7.75
CA SER A 214 0.02 -29.06 -7.97
C SER A 214 -1.03 -28.59 -6.96
N ARG A 215 -0.61 -28.15 -5.78
CA ARG A 215 -1.50 -27.73 -4.68
C ARG A 215 -1.35 -26.26 -4.29
N ALA A 216 -0.37 -25.57 -4.87
CA ALA A 216 -0.15 -24.16 -4.58
C ALA A 216 -1.24 -23.30 -5.24
N PRO A 217 -1.74 -22.26 -4.56
CA PRO A 217 -2.67 -21.32 -5.15
C PRO A 217 -2.02 -20.53 -6.29
N PHE A 218 -2.85 -20.02 -7.20
CA PHE A 218 -2.42 -19.02 -8.16
C PHE A 218 -2.37 -17.64 -7.45
N VAL A 219 -1.21 -17.02 -7.40
CA VAL A 219 -1.01 -15.76 -6.64
C VAL A 219 -0.91 -14.57 -7.58
N ILE A 220 -1.76 -13.57 -7.40
CA ILE A 220 -1.71 -12.29 -8.10
C ILE A 220 -1.03 -11.26 -7.20
N TRP A 221 0.16 -10.85 -7.60
CA TRP A 221 0.98 -9.89 -6.89
C TRP A 221 0.70 -8.50 -7.44
N MET A 222 0.22 -7.59 -6.60
CA MET A 222 -0.18 -6.26 -7.03
C MET A 222 0.59 -5.21 -6.26
N SER A 223 1.40 -4.43 -6.97
CA SER A 223 2.08 -3.26 -6.40
C SER A 223 2.66 -2.39 -7.52
N ALA A 224 2.58 -1.09 -7.41
CA ALA A 224 3.24 -0.17 -8.33
C ALA A 224 4.77 -0.26 -8.24
N THR A 225 5.28 -0.61 -7.06
CA THR A 225 6.68 -0.89 -6.76
C THR A 225 6.77 -2.24 -6.07
N ILE A 226 7.56 -3.15 -6.61
CA ILE A 226 7.61 -4.55 -6.14
C ILE A 226 8.68 -4.77 -5.06
N GLY A 227 9.63 -3.86 -4.90
CA GLY A 227 10.69 -3.92 -3.90
C GLY A 227 11.58 -2.69 -3.97
N GLN A 228 12.60 -2.65 -3.15
CA GLN A 228 13.60 -1.58 -3.11
C GLN A 228 14.95 -2.06 -3.67
N THR A 229 15.25 -3.35 -3.47
CA THR A 229 16.46 -4.00 -3.95
C THR A 229 16.12 -5.31 -4.65
N PRO A 230 16.99 -5.84 -5.54
CA PRO A 230 16.77 -7.15 -6.13
C PRO A 230 16.58 -8.26 -5.08
N LEU A 231 17.29 -8.20 -3.95
CA LEU A 231 17.21 -9.20 -2.88
C LEU A 231 15.82 -9.27 -2.23
N GLU A 232 15.11 -8.17 -2.18
CA GLU A 232 13.77 -8.11 -1.58
C GLU A 232 12.71 -8.84 -2.40
N LEU A 233 12.98 -9.14 -3.67
CA LEU A 233 12.06 -9.89 -4.53
C LEU A 233 12.04 -11.39 -4.28
N GLY A 234 12.70 -11.86 -3.25
CA GLY A 234 12.71 -13.28 -2.88
C GLY A 234 11.30 -13.87 -2.70
N TYR A 235 10.30 -13.07 -2.33
CA TYR A 235 8.91 -13.51 -2.27
C TYR A 235 8.29 -13.87 -3.63
N LEU A 236 8.89 -13.42 -4.74
CA LEU A 236 8.53 -13.76 -6.11
C LEU A 236 9.35 -14.95 -6.65
N ALA A 237 10.29 -15.49 -5.87
CA ALA A 237 11.21 -16.51 -6.34
C ALA A 237 10.54 -17.70 -7.04
N PRO A 238 9.45 -18.32 -6.53
CA PRO A 238 8.80 -19.43 -7.21
C PRO A 238 8.19 -19.05 -8.58
N LEU A 239 7.75 -17.80 -8.75
CA LEU A 239 7.24 -17.29 -10.02
C LEU A 239 8.39 -17.03 -10.99
N ILE A 240 9.45 -16.37 -10.53
CA ILE A 240 10.67 -16.12 -11.31
C ILE A 240 11.28 -17.45 -11.76
N GLY A 241 11.36 -18.41 -10.87
CA GLY A 241 11.87 -19.76 -11.15
C GLY A 241 11.08 -20.47 -12.22
N GLN A 242 9.75 -20.36 -12.22
CA GLN A 242 8.90 -21.01 -13.20
C GLN A 242 9.24 -20.58 -14.64
N PHE A 243 9.44 -19.29 -14.91
CA PHE A 243 9.79 -18.87 -16.26
C PHE A 243 11.29 -18.85 -16.53
N ALA A 244 12.13 -18.96 -15.51
CA ALA A 244 13.55 -19.24 -15.64
C ALA A 244 13.86 -20.75 -15.82
N GLY A 245 12.84 -21.62 -15.77
CA GLY A 245 13.01 -23.08 -15.88
C GLY A 245 13.72 -23.70 -14.67
N GLN A 246 13.65 -23.06 -13.50
CA GLN A 246 14.33 -23.48 -12.27
C GLN A 246 13.37 -23.50 -11.08
N ASN A 247 13.63 -24.38 -10.11
CA ASN A 247 12.87 -24.38 -8.88
C ASN A 247 13.53 -23.43 -7.86
N LEU A 248 13.08 -22.18 -7.84
CA LEU A 248 13.58 -21.17 -6.91
C LEU A 248 12.68 -21.06 -5.68
N THR A 249 13.33 -20.98 -4.53
CA THR A 249 12.69 -20.63 -3.26
C THR A 249 13.23 -19.27 -2.79
N MET A 250 12.59 -18.69 -1.79
CA MET A 250 13.07 -17.45 -1.18
C MET A 250 14.51 -17.60 -0.64
N GLU A 251 14.85 -18.78 -0.13
CA GLU A 251 16.18 -19.08 0.40
C GLU A 251 17.25 -19.20 -0.70
N THR A 252 16.93 -19.82 -1.83
CA THR A 252 17.88 -20.01 -2.95
C THR A 252 17.99 -18.81 -3.88
N TYR A 253 17.03 -17.91 -3.83
CA TYR A 253 16.93 -16.75 -4.72
C TYR A 253 18.15 -15.81 -4.68
N PRO A 254 18.75 -15.46 -3.53
CA PRO A 254 19.93 -14.59 -3.51
C PRO A 254 21.15 -15.21 -4.21
N ALA A 255 21.33 -16.53 -4.07
CA ALA A 255 22.40 -17.25 -4.78
C ALA A 255 22.15 -17.28 -6.30
N TRP A 256 20.89 -17.43 -6.71
CA TRP A 256 20.48 -17.33 -8.10
C TRP A 256 20.77 -15.93 -8.69
N LEU A 257 20.46 -14.86 -7.97
CA LEU A 257 20.80 -13.50 -8.38
C LEU A 257 22.31 -13.37 -8.64
N HIS A 258 23.13 -13.83 -7.70
CA HIS A 258 24.59 -13.81 -7.84
C HIS A 258 25.07 -14.58 -9.08
N ALA A 259 24.58 -15.80 -9.26
CA ALA A 259 24.92 -16.66 -10.40
C ALA A 259 24.49 -16.06 -11.75
N ASN A 260 23.44 -15.22 -11.76
CA ASN A 260 22.97 -14.51 -12.95
C ASN A 260 23.58 -13.10 -13.10
N GLY A 261 24.67 -12.80 -12.39
CA GLY A 261 25.45 -11.59 -12.58
C GLY A 261 24.86 -10.31 -12.00
N PHE A 262 23.94 -10.42 -11.01
CA PHE A 262 23.53 -9.28 -10.20
C PHE A 262 24.62 -8.93 -9.18
N HIS A 263 24.74 -7.64 -8.87
CA HIS A 263 25.79 -7.14 -7.97
C HIS A 263 25.44 -7.38 -6.49
N VAL A 264 25.14 -8.64 -6.16
CA VAL A 264 24.88 -9.09 -4.78
C VAL A 264 26.08 -9.88 -4.25
N LYS A 265 26.40 -9.71 -2.97
CA LYS A 265 27.53 -10.35 -2.31
C LYS A 265 27.09 -11.02 -1.02
N LYS A 266 27.66 -12.20 -0.74
CA LYS A 266 27.48 -12.88 0.54
C LYS A 266 28.60 -12.45 1.49
N SER A 267 28.26 -11.92 2.66
CA SER A 267 29.20 -11.54 3.70
C SER A 267 29.85 -12.78 4.34
N LYS A 268 30.93 -12.59 5.10
CA LYS A 268 31.53 -13.66 5.92
C LYS A 268 30.58 -14.24 6.95
N SER A 269 29.61 -13.46 7.41
CA SER A 269 28.54 -13.91 8.32
C SER A 269 27.40 -14.66 7.61
N GLY A 270 27.46 -14.85 6.30
CA GLY A 270 26.44 -15.55 5.52
C GLY A 270 25.29 -14.67 5.02
N THR A 271 25.26 -13.39 5.35
CA THR A 271 24.21 -12.45 4.93
C THR A 271 24.46 -11.94 3.51
N TRP A 272 23.43 -11.93 2.68
CA TRP A 272 23.48 -11.35 1.35
C TRP A 272 23.24 -9.84 1.40
N THR A 273 24.00 -9.08 0.64
CA THR A 273 23.88 -7.62 0.50
C THR A 273 23.94 -7.22 -0.97
N TRP A 274 23.15 -6.24 -1.34
CA TRP A 274 23.25 -5.60 -2.65
C TRP A 274 24.29 -4.47 -2.60
N VAL A 275 24.90 -4.16 -3.75
CA VAL A 275 25.86 -3.06 -3.87
C VAL A 275 25.21 -1.75 -3.39
N LYS A 276 25.93 -1.04 -2.51
CA LYS A 276 25.53 0.30 -2.02
C LYS A 276 26.61 1.30 -2.40
N PRO A 277 26.24 2.49 -2.93
CA PRO A 277 27.20 3.58 -3.13
C PRO A 277 27.86 3.96 -1.80
N ALA A 278 29.17 4.14 -1.83
CA ALA A 278 29.94 4.53 -0.64
C ALA A 278 29.81 6.05 -0.37
N SER A 279 29.54 6.83 -1.41
CA SER A 279 29.31 8.29 -1.34
C SER A 279 28.37 8.73 -2.48
N PRO A 280 27.86 9.98 -2.44
CA PRO A 280 27.10 10.55 -3.55
C PRO A 280 27.84 10.59 -4.90
N GLU A 281 29.17 10.56 -4.88
CA GLU A 281 30.00 10.56 -6.09
C GLU A 281 30.38 9.16 -6.59
N ASP A 282 29.97 8.09 -5.90
CA ASP A 282 30.26 6.71 -6.29
C ASP A 282 29.47 6.30 -7.55
N ALA A 283 29.93 6.80 -8.70
CA ALA A 283 29.29 6.56 -10.00
C ALA A 283 29.31 5.08 -10.40
N VAL A 284 30.32 4.31 -9.96
CA VAL A 284 30.46 2.88 -10.29
C VAL A 284 29.35 2.07 -9.64
N SER A 285 29.17 2.20 -8.33
CA SER A 285 28.10 1.48 -7.63
C SER A 285 26.71 1.89 -8.09
N ARG A 286 26.49 3.16 -8.44
CA ARG A 286 25.22 3.63 -9.01
C ARG A 286 24.95 3.03 -10.40
N ALA A 287 25.98 2.94 -11.25
CA ALA A 287 25.86 2.30 -12.55
C ALA A 287 25.53 0.80 -12.40
N GLN A 288 26.15 0.11 -11.43
CA GLN A 288 25.83 -1.28 -11.10
C GLN A 288 24.39 -1.45 -10.61
N GLN A 289 23.92 -0.56 -9.73
CA GLN A 289 22.52 -0.57 -9.28
C GLN A 289 21.56 -0.39 -10.46
N LYS A 290 21.82 0.58 -11.33
CA LYS A 290 21.01 0.84 -12.52
C LYS A 290 20.97 -0.38 -13.44
N GLN A 291 22.12 -1.00 -13.71
CA GLN A 291 22.22 -2.21 -14.52
C GLN A 291 21.41 -3.36 -13.93
N ASP A 292 21.46 -3.58 -12.61
CA ASP A 292 20.68 -4.62 -11.94
C ASP A 292 19.19 -4.37 -12.05
N VAL A 293 18.74 -3.13 -11.89
CA VAL A 293 17.34 -2.74 -12.03
C VAL A 293 16.84 -2.95 -13.46
N GLU A 294 17.61 -2.55 -14.47
CA GLU A 294 17.28 -2.74 -15.89
C GLU A 294 17.22 -4.24 -16.25
N ARG A 295 18.18 -5.03 -15.80
CA ARG A 295 18.20 -6.49 -15.98
C ARG A 295 16.99 -7.16 -15.34
N LEU A 296 16.65 -6.74 -14.14
CA LEU A 296 15.50 -7.27 -13.42
C LEU A 296 14.20 -6.90 -14.13
N ALA A 297 14.08 -5.65 -14.59
CA ALA A 297 12.95 -5.20 -15.38
C ALA A 297 12.78 -6.02 -16.67
N ALA A 298 13.89 -6.24 -17.39
CA ALA A 298 13.89 -7.07 -18.59
C ALA A 298 13.48 -8.53 -18.31
N THR A 299 13.85 -9.06 -17.14
CA THR A 299 13.46 -10.42 -16.73
C THR A 299 11.98 -10.49 -16.36
N LEU A 300 11.51 -9.58 -15.51
CA LEU A 300 10.16 -9.63 -14.94
C LEU A 300 9.07 -9.18 -15.93
N PHE A 301 9.37 -8.24 -16.83
CA PHE A 301 8.42 -7.66 -17.78
C PHE A 301 8.74 -8.02 -19.24
N HIS A 302 9.38 -9.16 -19.44
CA HIS A 302 9.52 -9.73 -20.77
C HIS A 302 8.12 -10.06 -21.35
N PRO A 303 7.88 -9.93 -22.67
CA PRO A 303 6.57 -10.20 -23.28
C PRO A 303 5.97 -11.58 -22.99
N LYS A 304 6.81 -12.56 -22.61
CA LYS A 304 6.37 -13.92 -22.23
C LYS A 304 6.26 -14.10 -20.71
N ALA A 305 6.67 -13.12 -19.89
CA ALA A 305 6.58 -13.21 -18.44
C ALA A 305 5.11 -13.06 -17.99
N PRO A 306 4.71 -13.74 -16.90
CA PRO A 306 3.37 -13.59 -16.33
C PRO A 306 3.27 -12.28 -15.54
N SER A 307 3.35 -11.17 -16.23
CA SER A 307 3.39 -9.85 -15.62
C SER A 307 2.87 -8.77 -16.57
N ILE A 308 2.42 -7.67 -15.98
CA ILE A 308 2.11 -6.44 -16.70
C ILE A 308 2.54 -5.23 -15.88
N ARG A 309 3.04 -4.21 -16.57
CA ARG A 309 3.39 -2.92 -15.98
C ARG A 309 3.07 -1.81 -16.96
N ARG A 310 2.20 -0.92 -16.54
CA ARG A 310 1.81 0.27 -17.32
C ARG A 310 1.92 1.51 -16.44
N LYS A 311 2.41 2.58 -17.04
CA LYS A 311 2.35 3.92 -16.47
C LYS A 311 1.08 4.62 -16.97
N PRO A 312 0.64 5.74 -16.35
CA PRO A 312 -0.48 6.53 -16.85
C PRO A 312 -0.31 6.94 -18.32
N GLU A 313 0.92 7.26 -18.72
CA GLU A 313 1.28 7.68 -20.08
C GLU A 313 1.10 6.57 -21.13
N ASP A 314 1.17 5.31 -20.69
CA ASP A 314 0.98 4.13 -21.57
C ASP A 314 -0.51 3.86 -21.86
N ILE A 315 -1.42 4.53 -21.16
CA ILE A 315 -2.87 4.29 -21.25
C ILE A 315 -3.53 5.39 -22.08
N ALA A 316 -4.03 5.05 -23.25
CA ALA A 316 -4.67 6.01 -24.16
C ALA A 316 -5.81 6.78 -23.46
N GLY A 317 -5.75 8.11 -23.52
CA GLY A 317 -6.75 8.99 -22.92
C GLY A 317 -6.69 9.09 -21.40
N TRP A 318 -5.65 8.55 -20.76
CA TRP A 318 -5.46 8.75 -19.33
C TRP A 318 -4.88 10.14 -19.05
N PRO A 319 -5.49 10.93 -18.15
CA PRO A 319 -4.99 12.27 -17.90
C PRO A 319 -3.63 12.22 -17.17
N SER A 320 -2.72 13.10 -17.55
CA SER A 320 -1.47 13.32 -16.81
C SER A 320 -1.75 14.00 -15.48
N VAL A 321 -0.90 13.73 -14.48
CA VAL A 321 -0.96 14.42 -13.20
C VAL A 321 -0.35 15.80 -13.32
N ASN A 322 -1.11 16.84 -13.01
CA ASN A 322 -0.58 18.20 -12.88
C ASN A 322 0.04 18.34 -11.49
N ARG A 323 1.38 18.43 -11.44
CA ARG A 323 2.15 18.71 -10.23
C ARG A 323 2.53 20.18 -10.21
N ILE A 324 2.00 20.91 -9.25
CA ILE A 324 2.10 22.37 -9.18
C ILE A 324 2.86 22.75 -7.92
N ALA A 325 4.03 23.33 -8.07
CA ALA A 325 4.76 23.93 -6.95
C ALA A 325 4.01 25.17 -6.46
N LEU A 326 3.71 25.23 -5.17
CA LEU A 326 2.92 26.30 -4.56
C LEU A 326 3.77 27.04 -3.52
N PRO A 327 4.52 28.08 -3.92
CA PRO A 327 5.27 28.90 -2.99
C PRO A 327 4.33 29.70 -2.08
N VAL A 328 4.63 29.74 -0.80
CA VAL A 328 3.91 30.55 0.17
C VAL A 328 4.88 31.42 0.97
N THR A 329 4.52 32.69 1.15
CA THR A 329 5.29 33.62 1.96
C THR A 329 4.87 33.51 3.41
N LEU A 330 5.78 33.19 4.30
CA LEU A 330 5.54 33.23 5.74
C LEU A 330 5.38 34.67 6.22
N GLY A 331 4.51 34.90 7.20
CA GLY A 331 4.48 36.19 7.90
C GLY A 331 5.80 36.43 8.65
N MET A 332 6.15 37.68 8.87
CA MET A 332 7.44 38.08 9.46
C MET A 332 7.85 37.33 10.75
N GLU A 333 6.91 37.08 11.64
CA GLU A 333 7.17 36.35 12.88
C GLU A 333 7.41 34.85 12.61
N ALA A 334 6.63 34.24 11.71
CA ALA A 334 6.78 32.84 11.32
C ALA A 334 8.10 32.62 10.56
N GLU A 335 8.50 33.58 9.73
CA GLU A 335 9.78 33.56 9.02
C GLU A 335 10.97 33.63 9.98
N LYS A 336 10.95 34.55 10.96
CA LYS A 336 11.99 34.63 11.99
C LYS A 336 12.09 33.33 12.79
N GLU A 337 10.96 32.76 13.19
CA GLU A 337 10.94 31.48 13.93
C GLU A 337 11.45 30.34 13.04
N TYR A 338 11.10 30.32 11.76
CA TYR A 338 11.62 29.33 10.81
C TYR A 338 13.15 29.40 10.70
N GLN A 339 13.73 30.58 10.54
CA GLN A 339 15.18 30.78 10.42
C GLN A 339 15.90 30.35 11.71
N LYS A 340 15.31 30.62 12.86
CA LYS A 340 15.83 30.15 14.14
C LYS A 340 15.82 28.62 14.22
N LEU A 341 14.69 27.99 13.90
CA LEU A 341 14.53 26.53 13.86
C LEU A 341 15.52 25.88 12.89
N TRP A 342 15.70 26.46 11.72
CA TRP A 342 16.65 25.98 10.72
C TRP A 342 18.10 26.07 11.24
N THR A 343 18.45 27.16 11.89
CA THR A 343 19.80 27.35 12.47
C THR A 343 20.07 26.33 13.59
N GLU A 344 19.09 26.11 14.47
CA GLU A 344 19.17 25.08 15.54
C GLU A 344 19.30 23.68 14.95
N PHE A 345 18.49 23.37 13.94
CA PHE A 345 18.52 22.08 13.23
C PHE A 345 19.88 21.84 12.57
N ARG A 346 20.44 22.80 11.80
CA ARG A 346 21.77 22.67 11.18
C ARG A 346 22.86 22.39 12.22
N LYS A 347 22.85 23.09 13.35
CA LYS A 347 23.81 22.85 14.44
C LYS A 347 23.68 21.44 15.00
N ALA A 348 22.47 20.98 15.28
CA ALA A 348 22.20 19.64 15.80
C ALA A 348 22.61 18.55 14.81
N MET A 349 22.32 18.75 13.50
CA MET A 349 22.66 17.81 12.43
C MET A 349 24.17 17.68 12.25
N ASN A 350 24.92 18.79 12.21
CA ASN A 350 26.37 18.77 12.09
C ASN A 350 27.06 18.00 13.22
N LEU A 351 26.52 18.06 14.43
CA LEU A 351 27.04 17.30 15.57
C LEU A 351 26.70 15.80 15.46
N LYS A 352 25.48 15.44 15.02
CA LYS A 352 24.98 14.07 15.00
C LYS A 352 25.47 13.27 13.78
N MET A 353 25.64 13.92 12.63
CA MET A 353 26.23 13.28 11.45
C MET A 353 27.69 12.88 11.72
N LYS A 354 28.47 13.68 12.47
CA LYS A 354 29.80 13.29 12.94
C LYS A 354 29.78 12.04 13.83
N GLY A 355 28.73 11.85 14.61
CA GLY A 355 28.54 10.69 15.49
C GLY A 355 28.00 9.44 14.81
N LYS A 356 27.63 9.49 13.50
CA LYS A 356 27.09 8.37 12.70
C LYS A 356 25.92 7.61 13.35
N ASN A 357 25.02 8.31 14.06
CA ASN A 357 23.83 7.70 14.66
C ASN A 357 22.55 8.08 13.88
N PRO A 358 22.07 7.24 12.95
CA PRO A 358 20.92 7.52 12.08
C PRO A 358 19.65 7.84 12.86
N THR A 359 19.34 7.10 13.92
CA THR A 359 18.14 7.29 14.74
C THR A 359 18.05 8.69 15.33
N SER A 360 19.20 9.27 15.75
CA SER A 360 19.22 10.61 16.31
C SER A 360 19.05 11.70 15.26
N VAL A 361 19.51 11.45 14.04
CA VAL A 361 19.33 12.32 12.86
C VAL A 361 17.85 12.39 12.49
N LEU A 362 17.20 11.24 12.36
CA LEU A 362 15.77 11.16 12.06
C LEU A 362 14.89 11.85 13.09
N ALA A 363 15.22 11.73 14.37
CA ALA A 363 14.48 12.40 15.43
C ALA A 363 14.56 13.94 15.33
N GLU A 364 15.73 14.51 14.99
CA GLU A 364 15.86 15.95 14.80
C GLU A 364 15.16 16.44 13.55
N GLN A 365 15.28 15.67 12.44
CA GLN A 365 14.55 15.98 11.21
C GLN A 365 13.04 16.01 11.45
N LEU A 366 12.51 15.03 12.21
CA LEU A 366 11.09 14.97 12.53
C LEU A 366 10.64 16.19 13.36
N ARG A 367 11.43 16.59 14.37
CA ARG A 367 11.16 17.78 15.20
C ARG A 367 11.15 19.07 14.38
N PHE A 368 12.14 19.24 13.51
CA PHE A 368 12.20 20.39 12.60
C PHE A 368 10.97 20.42 11.69
N SER A 369 10.67 19.31 11.03
CA SER A 369 9.52 19.22 10.12
C SER A 369 8.19 19.50 10.81
N GLN A 370 8.00 19.01 12.05
CA GLN A 370 6.76 19.24 12.82
C GLN A 370 6.57 20.73 13.15
N LYS A 371 7.63 21.42 13.57
CA LYS A 371 7.56 22.86 13.87
C LYS A 371 7.38 23.69 12.60
N ALA A 372 8.12 23.38 11.53
CA ALA A 372 8.00 24.05 10.24
C ALA A 372 6.58 23.86 9.63
N SER A 373 5.99 22.68 9.80
CA SER A 373 4.60 22.40 9.41
C SER A 373 3.62 23.37 10.08
N LEU A 374 3.71 23.57 11.39
CA LEU A 374 2.85 24.50 12.13
C LEU A 374 2.94 25.95 11.62
N LEU A 375 4.13 26.40 11.22
CA LEU A 375 4.34 27.77 10.71
C LEU A 375 3.64 28.05 9.38
N ARG A 376 3.28 27.01 8.61
CA ARG A 376 2.60 27.14 7.30
C ARG A 376 1.09 26.96 7.37
N THR A 377 0.51 26.69 8.54
CA THR A 377 -0.92 26.38 8.67
C THR A 377 -1.83 27.49 8.16
N ALA A 378 -1.49 28.75 8.42
CA ALA A 378 -2.27 29.89 7.94
C ALA A 378 -2.33 29.92 6.40
N GLN A 379 -1.18 29.84 5.73
CA GLN A 379 -1.08 29.83 4.26
C GLN A 379 -1.80 28.62 3.65
N THR A 380 -1.79 27.49 4.35
CA THR A 380 -2.56 26.32 3.92
C THR A 380 -4.05 26.58 3.96
N VAL A 381 -4.55 27.24 5.01
CA VAL A 381 -5.95 27.61 5.12
C VAL A 381 -6.33 28.59 4.01
N ASP A 382 -5.53 29.61 3.75
CA ASP A 382 -5.80 30.58 2.67
C ASP A 382 -5.90 29.87 1.31
N ASN A 383 -4.95 28.98 0.98
CA ASN A 383 -4.98 28.21 -0.26
C ASN A 383 -6.15 27.22 -0.34
N ILE A 384 -6.60 26.65 0.77
CA ILE A 384 -7.82 25.82 0.80
C ILE A 384 -9.03 26.67 0.43
N VAL A 385 -9.16 27.86 1.02
CA VAL A 385 -10.28 28.79 0.73
C VAL A 385 -10.27 29.18 -0.75
N ASP A 386 -9.13 29.56 -1.29
CA ASP A 386 -8.96 29.90 -2.71
C ASP A 386 -9.40 28.74 -3.63
N LEU A 387 -9.02 27.52 -3.30
CA LEU A 387 -9.42 26.34 -4.08
C LEU A 387 -10.91 26.05 -3.97
N LEU A 388 -11.53 26.26 -2.80
CA LEU A 388 -12.98 26.12 -2.60
C LEU A 388 -13.75 27.17 -3.41
N GLU A 389 -13.30 28.42 -3.43
CA GLU A 389 -13.88 29.51 -4.23
C GLU A 389 -13.81 29.21 -5.73
N ASN A 390 -12.75 28.52 -6.18
CA ASN A 390 -12.60 28.03 -7.54
C ASN A 390 -13.38 26.71 -7.82
N GLY A 391 -14.24 26.28 -6.90
CA GLY A 391 -15.15 25.16 -7.09
C GLY A 391 -14.54 23.77 -6.88
N TYR A 392 -13.34 23.68 -6.32
CA TYR A 392 -12.71 22.38 -6.02
C TYR A 392 -13.24 21.79 -4.71
N GLN A 393 -13.23 20.47 -4.61
CA GLN A 393 -13.12 19.75 -3.35
C GLN A 393 -11.66 19.46 -3.06
N VAL A 394 -11.21 19.73 -1.83
CA VAL A 394 -9.79 19.75 -1.48
C VAL A 394 -9.45 18.61 -0.52
N ALA A 395 -8.56 17.72 -0.94
CA ALA A 395 -7.96 16.72 -0.08
C ALA A 395 -6.58 17.18 0.38
N VAL A 396 -6.40 17.41 1.67
CA VAL A 396 -5.17 17.97 2.25
C VAL A 396 -4.37 16.87 2.93
N SER A 397 -3.16 16.61 2.44
CA SER A 397 -2.22 15.70 3.08
C SER A 397 -1.44 16.42 4.17
N VAL A 398 -1.62 15.98 5.41
CA VAL A 398 -0.95 16.52 6.59
C VAL A 398 -0.19 15.37 7.30
N ARG A 399 1.03 15.61 7.74
CA ARG A 399 1.84 14.59 8.43
C ARG A 399 1.59 14.58 9.94
N PHE A 400 1.37 15.75 10.51
CA PHE A 400 1.33 15.95 11.96
C PHE A 400 -0.06 16.28 12.45
N ILE A 401 -0.47 15.64 13.55
CA ILE A 401 -1.81 15.83 14.12
C ILE A 401 -2.01 17.27 14.62
N GLU A 402 -0.98 17.90 15.17
CA GLU A 402 -1.04 19.30 15.64
C GLU A 402 -1.35 20.26 14.50
N SER A 403 -0.68 20.09 13.35
CA SER A 403 -0.96 20.90 12.14
C SER A 403 -2.35 20.61 11.58
N LEU A 404 -2.78 19.34 11.60
CA LEU A 404 -4.14 18.97 11.20
C LEU A 404 -5.18 19.67 12.07
N GLU A 405 -5.01 19.67 13.39
CA GLU A 405 -5.93 20.34 14.33
C GLU A 405 -5.94 21.85 14.14
N ALA A 406 -4.77 22.47 13.93
CA ALA A 406 -4.67 23.89 13.67
C ALA A 406 -5.41 24.31 12.39
N ILE A 407 -5.20 23.57 11.28
CA ILE A 407 -5.90 23.81 10.01
C ILE A 407 -7.41 23.60 10.18
N LYS A 408 -7.81 22.49 10.79
CA LYS A 408 -9.23 22.17 11.03
C LYS A 408 -9.93 23.25 11.86
N SER A 409 -9.29 23.68 12.95
CA SER A 409 -9.82 24.76 13.81
C SER A 409 -9.95 26.07 13.07
N SER A 410 -8.97 26.44 12.24
CA SER A 410 -9.02 27.68 11.46
C SER A 410 -10.12 27.66 10.41
N LEU A 411 -10.27 26.56 9.67
CA LEU A 411 -11.36 26.37 8.69
C LEU A 411 -12.73 26.41 9.34
N SER A 412 -12.89 25.76 10.51
CA SER A 412 -14.16 25.80 11.25
C SER A 412 -14.55 27.21 11.69
N LYS A 413 -13.59 28.07 12.05
CA LYS A 413 -13.85 29.51 12.35
C LYS A 413 -14.32 30.29 11.13
N LEU A 414 -13.96 29.82 9.94
CA LEU A 414 -14.42 30.38 8.66
C LEU A 414 -15.74 29.76 8.18
N GLY A 415 -16.37 28.89 8.96
CA GLY A 415 -17.62 28.22 8.61
C GLY A 415 -17.45 27.10 7.58
N VAL A 416 -16.23 26.57 7.40
CA VAL A 416 -15.96 25.47 6.50
C VAL A 416 -15.99 24.15 7.27
N ASP A 417 -16.90 23.25 6.89
CA ASP A 417 -16.96 21.90 7.43
C ASP A 417 -15.87 21.01 6.86
N VAL A 418 -15.17 20.31 7.75
CA VAL A 418 -13.97 19.54 7.43
C VAL A 418 -14.12 18.11 7.88
N SER A 419 -14.01 17.19 6.93
CA SER A 419 -13.84 15.76 7.19
C SER A 419 -12.40 15.42 7.61
N GLU A 420 -12.25 14.37 8.41
CA GLU A 420 -10.95 13.92 8.88
C GLU A 420 -10.73 12.43 8.61
N TYR A 421 -9.63 12.10 7.95
CA TYR A 421 -9.20 10.73 7.71
C TYR A 421 -7.83 10.48 8.35
N SER A 422 -7.82 10.21 9.65
CA SER A 422 -6.59 10.04 10.44
C SER A 422 -6.57 8.74 11.24
N GLY A 423 -5.43 8.45 11.88
CA GLY A 423 -5.26 7.28 12.77
C GLY A 423 -5.91 7.43 14.15
N ARG A 424 -6.57 8.53 14.47
CA ARG A 424 -7.16 8.77 15.79
C ARG A 424 -8.33 7.82 16.07
N LYS A 425 -8.41 7.33 17.32
CA LYS A 425 -9.36 6.27 17.71
C LYS A 425 -10.84 6.66 17.59
N PHE A 426 -11.16 7.94 17.72
CA PHE A 426 -12.54 8.43 17.74
C PHE A 426 -13.08 8.84 16.36
N ILE A 427 -12.25 8.73 15.31
CA ILE A 427 -12.63 9.09 13.96
C ILE A 427 -13.20 7.87 13.23
N ASN A 428 -14.45 7.97 12.81
CA ASN A 428 -15.03 7.01 11.88
C ASN A 428 -14.61 7.37 10.45
N LYS A 429 -13.46 6.86 10.04
CA LYS A 429 -12.83 7.19 8.77
C LYS A 429 -13.74 7.02 7.56
N GLU A 430 -14.52 5.95 7.53
CA GLU A 430 -15.39 5.69 6.38
C GLU A 430 -16.58 6.67 6.34
N HIS A 431 -17.14 7.03 7.47
CA HIS A 431 -18.18 8.06 7.55
C HIS A 431 -17.65 9.41 7.05
N GLU A 432 -16.50 9.85 7.54
CA GLU A 432 -15.84 11.09 7.13
C GLU A 432 -15.53 11.09 5.62
N ARG A 433 -15.04 9.95 5.10
CA ARG A 433 -14.79 9.78 3.68
C ARG A 433 -16.08 9.93 2.86
N ILE A 434 -17.17 9.35 3.30
CA ILE A 434 -18.45 9.43 2.59
C ILE A 434 -19.01 10.85 2.58
N LEU A 435 -18.92 11.60 3.69
CA LEU A 435 -19.29 13.02 3.73
C LEU A 435 -18.52 13.83 2.69
N PHE A 436 -17.20 13.62 2.61
CA PHE A 436 -16.38 14.25 1.57
C PHE A 436 -16.77 13.79 0.17
N GLN A 437 -16.92 12.49 -0.06
CA GLN A 437 -17.23 11.97 -1.39
C GLN A 437 -18.60 12.41 -1.90
N LYS A 438 -19.60 12.54 -1.04
CA LYS A 438 -20.92 13.09 -1.39
C LYS A 438 -20.93 14.60 -1.61
N GLY A 439 -19.90 15.31 -1.14
CA GLY A 439 -19.78 16.75 -1.26
C GLY A 439 -20.45 17.53 -0.13
N ASP A 440 -20.92 16.81 0.92
CA ASP A 440 -21.44 17.41 2.15
C ASP A 440 -20.34 18.23 2.82
N ASN A 441 -19.14 17.68 2.94
CA ASN A 441 -17.92 18.37 3.31
C ASN A 441 -17.01 18.53 2.08
N LYS A 442 -16.59 19.76 1.78
CA LYS A 442 -15.74 20.03 0.61
C LYS A 442 -14.25 19.91 0.89
N VAL A 443 -13.87 19.76 2.16
CA VAL A 443 -12.47 19.58 2.59
C VAL A 443 -12.33 18.28 3.36
N ILE A 444 -11.26 17.53 3.07
CA ILE A 444 -10.84 16.40 3.88
C ILE A 444 -9.36 16.52 4.23
N LEU A 445 -9.04 16.47 5.53
CA LEU A 445 -7.67 16.41 6.03
C LEU A 445 -7.30 14.95 6.28
N PHE A 446 -6.17 14.48 5.76
CA PHE A 446 -5.75 13.10 5.94
C PHE A 446 -4.27 12.95 6.28
N THR A 447 -3.99 11.99 7.18
CA THR A 447 -2.62 11.67 7.61
C THR A 447 -2.15 10.32 7.09
N VAL A 448 -3.05 9.50 6.56
CA VAL A 448 -2.80 8.09 6.19
C VAL A 448 -2.40 7.99 4.73
N GLU A 449 -1.33 7.26 4.47
CA GLU A 449 -0.80 7.02 3.12
C GLU A 449 -1.48 5.85 2.42
N GLU A 450 -2.21 4.99 3.16
CA GLU A 450 -2.70 3.70 2.65
C GLU A 450 -4.08 3.77 1.99
N ALA A 451 -4.16 3.24 0.79
CA ALA A 451 -5.29 2.64 0.05
C ALA A 451 -6.71 3.22 0.23
N VAL A 452 -6.84 4.53 0.43
CA VAL A 452 -8.12 5.24 0.41
C VAL A 452 -8.32 5.98 -0.92
N SER A 453 -9.56 6.20 -1.33
CA SER A 453 -9.90 6.94 -2.54
C SER A 453 -10.70 8.19 -2.22
N PHE A 454 -10.35 9.30 -2.87
CA PHE A 454 -11.00 10.60 -2.79
C PHE A 454 -11.30 11.19 -4.18
N HIS A 455 -11.27 10.38 -5.25
CA HIS A 455 -11.48 10.87 -6.61
C HIS A 455 -12.95 11.18 -6.88
N ALA A 456 -13.19 12.07 -7.84
CA ALA A 456 -14.53 12.38 -8.31
C ALA A 456 -15.21 11.16 -8.96
N LYS A 457 -16.54 11.12 -8.88
CA LYS A 457 -17.37 10.07 -9.53
C LYS A 457 -17.03 8.62 -9.10
N GLU A 458 -16.38 8.44 -7.93
CA GLU A 458 -16.19 7.10 -7.35
C GLU A 458 -17.55 6.44 -7.11
N GLN A 459 -17.66 5.15 -7.40
CA GLN A 459 -18.85 4.39 -7.02
C GLN A 459 -18.80 4.06 -5.52
N LEU A 460 -19.76 4.58 -4.79
CA LEU A 460 -19.85 4.45 -3.33
C LEU A 460 -20.49 3.11 -2.92
N PRO A 461 -20.33 2.69 -1.66
CA PRO A 461 -20.88 1.41 -1.18
C PRO A 461 -22.40 1.29 -1.28
N ASP A 462 -23.14 2.38 -1.31
CA ASP A 462 -24.60 2.43 -1.49
C ASP A 462 -25.03 2.40 -2.97
N GLY A 463 -24.07 2.32 -3.90
CA GLY A 463 -24.30 2.31 -5.33
C GLY A 463 -24.41 3.71 -5.97
N SER A 464 -24.43 4.77 -5.18
CA SER A 464 -24.39 6.15 -5.69
C SER A 464 -22.99 6.51 -6.21
N LEU A 465 -22.89 7.60 -6.97
CA LEU A 465 -21.63 8.17 -7.38
C LEU A 465 -21.20 9.28 -6.44
N ALA A 466 -19.89 9.36 -6.20
CA ALA A 466 -19.28 10.51 -5.55
C ALA A 466 -19.56 11.79 -6.34
N SER A 467 -19.51 12.92 -5.66
CA SER A 467 -19.77 14.22 -6.27
C SER A 467 -18.88 14.45 -7.50
N PRO A 468 -19.38 15.15 -8.54
CA PRO A 468 -18.63 15.39 -9.78
C PRO A 468 -17.66 16.57 -9.66
N PHE A 469 -17.60 17.27 -8.54
CA PHE A 469 -16.73 18.43 -8.35
C PHE A 469 -15.27 18.07 -8.65
N PRO A 470 -14.49 18.95 -9.30
CA PRO A 470 -13.08 18.74 -9.53
C PRO A 470 -12.35 18.59 -8.19
N ARG A 471 -11.33 17.73 -8.19
CA ARG A 471 -10.52 17.45 -7.00
C ARG A 471 -9.18 18.17 -7.06
N ALA A 472 -8.75 18.67 -5.92
CA ALA A 472 -7.39 19.12 -5.69
C ALA A 472 -6.76 18.36 -4.52
N THR A 473 -5.51 17.93 -4.67
CA THR A 473 -4.70 17.48 -3.53
C THR A 473 -3.78 18.62 -3.12
N LEU A 474 -3.90 19.09 -1.89
CA LEU A 474 -2.96 20.06 -1.31
C LEU A 474 -2.01 19.31 -0.36
N ILE A 475 -0.73 19.34 -0.67
CA ILE A 475 0.31 18.67 0.11
C ILE A 475 0.89 19.71 1.05
N HIS A 476 0.40 19.71 2.27
CA HIS A 476 0.88 20.59 3.35
C HIS A 476 2.26 20.13 3.85
N ASP A 477 2.45 18.83 4.03
CA ASP A 477 3.71 18.25 4.45
C ASP A 477 4.21 17.25 3.41
N MET A 478 5.39 17.48 2.87
CA MET A 478 6.04 16.52 1.99
C MET A 478 6.48 15.29 2.75
N ARG A 479 6.35 14.12 2.12
CA ARG A 479 7.00 12.88 2.53
C ARG A 479 8.34 12.78 1.82
N TYR A 480 9.28 12.11 2.46
CA TYR A 480 10.61 11.90 1.89
C TYR A 480 10.71 10.62 1.04
N SER A 481 9.58 9.97 0.79
CA SER A 481 9.44 8.81 -0.09
C SER A 481 8.65 9.19 -1.35
N ALA A 482 9.25 8.99 -2.52
CA ALA A 482 8.59 9.22 -3.81
C ALA A 482 7.37 8.31 -3.98
N LEU A 483 7.43 7.09 -3.45
CA LEU A 483 6.30 6.17 -3.44
C LEU A 483 5.14 6.72 -2.61
N SER A 484 5.41 7.15 -1.37
CA SER A 484 4.39 7.76 -0.51
C SER A 484 3.76 8.99 -1.15
N MET A 485 4.58 9.86 -1.76
CA MET A 485 4.08 11.04 -2.47
C MET A 485 3.18 10.67 -3.66
N THR A 486 3.58 9.69 -4.47
CA THR A 486 2.78 9.19 -5.59
C THR A 486 1.46 8.57 -5.09
N GLN A 487 1.49 7.86 -3.97
CA GLN A 487 0.29 7.32 -3.35
C GLN A 487 -0.66 8.42 -2.84
N ILE A 488 -0.14 9.49 -2.25
CA ILE A 488 -0.92 10.64 -1.79
C ILE A 488 -1.65 11.29 -2.97
N ILE A 489 -0.95 11.59 -4.06
CA ILE A 489 -1.53 12.17 -5.28
C ILE A 489 -2.58 11.23 -5.88
N GLY A 490 -2.28 9.95 -5.92
CA GLY A 490 -3.19 8.91 -6.43
C GLY A 490 -4.48 8.71 -5.60
N ARG A 491 -4.72 9.50 -4.53
CA ARG A 491 -6.01 9.48 -3.80
C ARG A 491 -7.09 10.22 -4.57
N THR A 492 -6.75 11.32 -5.20
CA THR A 492 -7.67 12.17 -5.95
C THR A 492 -7.53 12.01 -7.46
N HIS A 493 -6.29 11.90 -7.95
CA HIS A 493 -5.98 11.59 -9.35
C HIS A 493 -6.02 10.08 -9.59
N ARG A 494 -7.21 9.59 -9.82
CA ARG A 494 -7.43 8.15 -9.85
C ARG A 494 -8.57 7.80 -10.82
N ASP A 495 -8.53 6.60 -11.36
CA ASP A 495 -9.57 6.04 -12.22
C ASP A 495 -9.93 6.94 -13.42
N GLY A 496 -8.90 7.57 -14.03
CA GLY A 496 -9.05 8.49 -15.16
C GLY A 496 -9.73 9.82 -14.80
N GLN A 497 -9.90 10.12 -13.51
CA GLN A 497 -10.34 11.44 -13.06
C GLN A 497 -9.12 12.30 -12.78
N LEU A 498 -9.04 13.43 -13.49
CA LEU A 498 -7.97 14.41 -13.29
C LEU A 498 -8.11 15.09 -11.92
N ALA A 499 -7.00 15.23 -11.22
CA ALA A 499 -6.89 16.11 -10.07
C ALA A 499 -5.54 16.82 -10.07
N ASN A 500 -5.51 18.10 -9.72
CA ASN A 500 -4.28 18.85 -9.53
C ASN A 500 -3.65 18.50 -8.19
N ALA A 501 -2.32 18.39 -8.15
CA ALA A 501 -1.53 18.19 -6.94
C ALA A 501 -0.67 19.43 -6.67
N TYR A 502 -0.97 20.15 -5.59
CA TYR A 502 -0.29 21.36 -5.17
C TYR A 502 0.71 21.03 -4.06
N PHE A 503 1.98 21.32 -4.29
CA PHE A 503 3.08 21.10 -3.36
C PHE A 503 3.40 22.42 -2.65
N LEU A 504 2.88 22.58 -1.45
CA LEU A 504 3.05 23.79 -0.66
C LEU A 504 4.43 23.80 0.00
N TYR A 505 5.15 24.89 -0.13
CA TYR A 505 6.45 25.11 0.51
C TYR A 505 6.66 26.58 0.87
N ALA A 506 7.38 26.83 1.97
CA ALA A 506 7.75 28.17 2.38
C ALA A 506 8.85 28.73 1.45
N GLU A 507 8.55 29.82 0.76
CA GLU A 507 9.49 30.50 -0.15
C GLU A 507 10.71 31.03 0.62
N GLY A 508 11.89 31.01 -0.02
CA GLY A 508 13.13 31.45 0.62
C GLY A 508 13.67 30.50 1.70
N THR A 509 13.13 29.31 1.80
CA THR A 509 13.56 28.30 2.79
C THR A 509 14.11 27.03 2.11
N VAL A 510 14.67 26.15 2.94
CA VAL A 510 15.16 24.83 2.51
C VAL A 510 14.07 23.93 1.92
N GLU A 511 12.81 24.22 2.17
CA GLU A 511 11.70 23.41 1.68
C GLU A 511 11.61 23.36 0.16
N LYS A 512 12.03 24.45 -0.52
CA LYS A 512 12.13 24.46 -1.99
C LYS A 512 13.09 23.39 -2.49
N THR A 513 14.27 23.30 -1.89
CA THR A 513 15.27 22.30 -2.28
C THR A 513 14.75 20.88 -2.04
N ILE A 514 14.09 20.64 -0.90
CA ILE A 514 13.47 19.35 -0.58
C ILE A 514 12.40 19.00 -1.61
N MET A 515 11.54 19.95 -1.97
CA MET A 515 10.50 19.78 -2.97
C MET A 515 11.09 19.41 -4.34
N ASP A 516 12.09 20.16 -4.80
CA ASP A 516 12.73 19.93 -6.10
C ASP A 516 13.37 18.53 -6.18
N ILE A 517 14.05 18.09 -5.11
CA ILE A 517 14.61 16.75 -5.02
C ILE A 517 13.49 15.69 -5.08
N MET A 518 12.40 15.89 -4.34
CA MET A 518 11.28 14.95 -4.30
C MET A 518 10.56 14.84 -5.64
N LEU A 519 10.32 15.95 -6.33
CA LEU A 519 9.71 15.92 -7.67
C LEU A 519 10.59 15.16 -8.66
N ASN A 520 11.91 15.40 -8.65
CA ASN A 520 12.85 14.64 -9.48
C ASN A 520 12.86 13.14 -9.15
N LYS A 521 12.81 12.77 -7.87
CA LYS A 521 12.70 11.36 -7.47
C LYS A 521 11.41 10.71 -7.98
N MET A 522 10.28 11.42 -7.90
CA MET A 522 8.99 10.93 -8.38
C MET A 522 8.98 10.73 -9.90
N GLU A 523 9.66 11.57 -10.67
CA GLU A 523 9.78 11.43 -12.12
C GLU A 523 10.63 10.22 -12.52
N ASN A 524 11.70 9.98 -11.75
CA ASN A 524 12.65 8.89 -12.01
C ASN A 524 12.30 7.57 -11.33
N MET A 525 11.10 7.43 -10.79
CA MET A 525 10.69 6.23 -10.06
C MET A 525 10.68 4.99 -10.94
N THR A 526 11.40 3.95 -10.53
CA THR A 526 11.53 2.66 -11.23
C THR A 526 10.68 1.58 -10.57
N ILE A 527 10.77 0.33 -11.05
CA ILE A 527 10.10 -0.84 -10.43
C ILE A 527 10.65 -1.19 -9.05
N LEU A 528 11.92 -0.84 -8.83
CA LEU A 528 12.57 -0.88 -7.52
C LEU A 528 12.73 0.57 -7.08
N SER A 529 11.94 1.01 -6.15
CA SER A 529 12.19 2.28 -5.48
C SER A 529 13.09 1.98 -4.30
N GLY A 530 14.36 2.35 -4.39
CA GLY A 530 15.32 2.29 -3.29
C GLY A 530 15.00 3.28 -2.14
N ASP A 531 13.71 3.50 -1.88
CA ASP A 531 13.19 4.63 -1.17
C ASP A 531 12.60 4.20 0.18
N GLU A 532 13.44 3.64 1.06
CA GLU A 532 13.11 3.69 2.49
C GLU A 532 13.11 5.16 2.89
N GLU A 533 12.06 5.59 3.56
CA GLU A 533 11.93 7.00 4.00
C GLU A 533 13.18 7.43 4.79
N GLU A 534 13.78 6.52 5.55
CA GLU A 534 14.99 6.76 6.32
C GLU A 534 16.23 7.02 5.45
N ASP A 535 16.47 6.19 4.42
CA ASP A 535 17.60 6.36 3.48
C ASP A 535 17.41 7.64 2.65
N SER A 536 16.19 7.92 2.20
CA SER A 536 15.84 9.14 1.49
C SER A 536 15.99 10.40 2.33
N ILE A 537 15.61 10.36 3.61
CA ILE A 537 15.83 11.46 4.53
C ILE A 537 17.32 11.75 4.66
N MET A 538 18.15 10.74 4.85
CA MET A 538 19.60 10.92 4.99
C MET A 538 20.21 11.55 3.74
N GLU A 539 19.89 11.03 2.55
CA GLU A 539 20.38 11.57 1.27
C GLU A 539 19.95 13.02 1.03
N ILE A 540 18.67 13.32 1.30
CA ILE A 540 18.14 14.68 1.15
C ILE A 540 18.79 15.63 2.16
N MET A 541 18.96 15.20 3.41
CA MET A 541 19.59 16.03 4.43
C MET A 541 21.06 16.27 4.14
N GLU A 542 21.81 15.29 3.64
CA GLU A 542 23.18 15.48 3.17
C GLU A 542 23.25 16.53 2.05
N SER A 543 22.39 16.41 1.04
CA SER A 543 22.31 17.38 -0.07
C SER A 543 21.95 18.79 0.41
N VAL A 544 20.98 18.92 1.31
CA VAL A 544 20.49 20.19 1.84
C VAL A 544 21.51 20.87 2.77
N LEU A 545 22.34 20.09 3.48
CA LEU A 545 23.36 20.62 4.38
C LEU A 545 24.67 20.97 3.67
N ALA A 546 24.90 20.39 2.47
CA ALA A 546 26.05 20.68 1.63
C ALA A 546 25.92 21.99 0.85
N GLY A 547 24.70 22.45 0.55
CA GLY A 547 24.39 23.75 -0.09
C GLY A 547 24.16 24.83 0.94
#